data_588dd1ca3d7ea5486782d80d5801fadd
#
_entry.id   588dd1ca3d7ea5486782d80d5801fadd
#
_cell.length_a   1.000
_cell.length_b   1.000
_cell.length_c   1.000
_cell.angle_alpha   90.00
_cell.angle_beta   90.00
_cell.angle_gamma   90.00
#
_symmetry.space_group_name_H-M   'P 1'
#
loop_
_entity.id
_entity.type
_entity.pdbx_description
1 polymer ?
#
loop_
_entity_poly.entity_id
_entity_poly.type
_entity_poly.pdbx_seq_one_letter_code
_entity_poly.pdbx_strand_id
1 'polypeptide(L)'
;RCTWAHLFAVVRPATGQDFALVSPHVPTAAMSVFLERFAKTLAEDEHAVLVLDRAGWRTAKRLRVPDSMTLVRLPPYSPDLNLIERVWLHLRERHLSHRLLDGYEAIADALCQAWRRLTAERLQSLTSYNYTEQVRI
;
A
#
# COMPACT_ATOMS: atom_id res chain seq x y z
N ARG A 1 -25.79 4.16 -7.08
CA ARG A 1 -24.75 3.43 -7.78
C ARG A 1 -23.38 3.75 -7.16
N CYS A 2 -22.70 2.72 -6.68
CA CYS A 2 -21.38 2.87 -6.05
C CYS A 2 -20.27 2.72 -7.09
N THR A 3 -19.39 3.70 -7.14
CA THR A 3 -18.17 3.63 -7.95
C THR A 3 -16.98 3.42 -7.02
N TRP A 4 -16.13 2.48 -7.35
CA TRP A 4 -15.01 2.09 -6.51
C TRP A 4 -13.68 2.36 -7.21
N ALA A 5 -12.72 2.81 -6.44
CA ALA A 5 -11.32 2.82 -6.83
C ALA A 5 -10.52 2.21 -5.69
N HIS A 6 -9.50 1.44 -6.04
CA HIS A 6 -8.65 0.77 -5.06
C HIS A 6 -7.25 1.33 -5.13
N LEU A 7 -6.73 1.71 -3.99
CA LEU A 7 -5.36 2.20 -3.88
C LEU A 7 -4.51 1.09 -3.26
N PHE A 8 -3.52 0.64 -4.02
CA PHE A 8 -2.48 -0.27 -3.54
C PHE A 8 -1.25 0.56 -3.22
N ALA A 9 -0.66 0.33 -2.06
CA ALA A 9 0.54 1.07 -1.70
C ALA A 9 1.46 0.26 -0.82
N VAL A 10 2.75 0.55 -0.93
CA VAL A 10 3.78 0.07 -0.01
C VAL A 10 4.57 1.26 0.50
N VAL A 11 5.02 1.16 1.73
CA VAL A 11 5.86 2.18 2.37
C VAL A 11 7.02 1.47 3.06
N ARG A 12 8.22 2.02 2.90
CA ARG A 12 9.38 1.59 3.66
C ARG A 12 9.49 2.47 4.91
N PRO A 13 9.21 1.94 6.10
CA PRO A 13 9.17 2.77 7.31
C PRO A 13 10.48 3.49 7.62
N ALA A 14 11.61 2.87 7.33
CA ALA A 14 12.92 3.43 7.65
C ALA A 14 13.24 4.73 6.89
N THR A 15 12.70 4.89 5.68
CA THR A 15 13.06 6.01 4.79
C THR A 15 11.87 6.86 4.36
N GLY A 16 10.66 6.31 4.48
CA GLY A 16 9.47 6.94 3.90
C GLY A 16 9.35 6.79 2.40
N GLN A 17 10.18 5.96 1.77
CA GLN A 17 10.02 5.63 0.35
C GLN A 17 8.70 4.90 0.15
N ASP A 18 8.06 5.15 -0.97
CA ASP A 18 6.75 4.60 -1.27
C ASP A 18 6.60 4.23 -2.73
N PHE A 19 5.59 3.43 -2.99
CA PHE A 19 5.09 3.15 -4.33
C PHE A 19 3.59 2.90 -4.23
N ALA A 20 2.81 3.52 -5.10
CA ALA A 20 1.36 3.40 -5.07
C ALA A 20 0.78 3.25 -6.47
N LEU A 21 -0.35 2.56 -6.57
CA LEU A 21 -1.06 2.32 -7.82
C LEU A 21 -2.56 2.36 -7.54
N VAL A 22 -3.30 3.12 -8.36
CA VAL A 22 -4.77 3.14 -8.29
C VAL A 22 -5.33 2.22 -9.37
N SER A 23 -6.30 1.40 -8.99
CA SER A 23 -6.96 0.46 -9.90
C SER A 23 -8.47 0.47 -9.70
N PRO A 24 -9.27 0.29 -10.77
CA PRO A 24 -10.70 0.10 -10.65
C PRO A 24 -11.08 -1.29 -10.14
N HIS A 25 -10.15 -2.21 -10.08
CA HIS A 25 -10.40 -3.61 -9.74
C HIS A 25 -9.50 -4.09 -8.60
N VAL A 26 -10.02 -5.07 -7.81
CA VAL A 26 -9.29 -5.69 -6.69
C VAL A 26 -8.87 -7.14 -6.98
N PRO A 27 -9.04 -7.72 -8.17
CA PRO A 27 -8.72 -9.13 -8.35
C PRO A 27 -7.23 -9.40 -8.21
N THR A 28 -6.90 -10.67 -8.04
CA THR A 28 -5.52 -11.16 -7.95
C THR A 28 -4.64 -10.63 -9.08
N ALA A 29 -5.21 -10.46 -10.28
CA ALA A 29 -4.48 -9.92 -11.42
C ALA A 29 -3.99 -8.49 -11.18
N ALA A 30 -4.82 -7.63 -10.57
CA ALA A 30 -4.42 -6.25 -10.26
C ALA A 30 -3.28 -6.24 -9.23
N MET A 31 -3.34 -7.11 -8.23
CA MET A 31 -2.26 -7.23 -7.25
C MET A 31 -0.97 -7.74 -7.87
N SER A 32 -1.07 -8.71 -8.79
CA SER A 32 0.11 -9.21 -9.52
C SER A 32 0.76 -8.10 -10.33
N VAL A 33 -0.02 -7.25 -10.99
CA VAL A 33 0.48 -6.08 -11.71
C VAL A 33 1.16 -5.10 -10.76
N PHE A 34 0.55 -4.85 -9.62
CA PHE A 34 1.13 -3.95 -8.61
C PHE A 34 2.51 -4.46 -8.16
N LEU A 35 2.61 -5.74 -7.82
CA LEU A 35 3.88 -6.33 -7.38
C LEU A 35 4.93 -6.29 -8.48
N GLU A 36 4.54 -6.57 -9.72
CA GLU A 36 5.44 -6.49 -10.87
C GLU A 36 5.98 -5.08 -11.06
N ARG A 37 5.12 -4.09 -11.02
CA ARG A 37 5.54 -2.69 -11.18
C ARG A 37 6.38 -2.20 -10.02
N PHE A 38 6.05 -2.61 -8.81
CA PHE A 38 6.86 -2.30 -7.64
C PHE A 38 8.26 -2.92 -7.76
N ALA A 39 8.34 -4.15 -8.24
CA ALA A 39 9.62 -4.83 -8.43
C ALA A 39 10.56 -4.05 -9.35
N LYS A 40 10.02 -3.36 -10.36
CA LYS A 40 10.81 -2.55 -11.28
C LYS A 40 11.43 -1.31 -10.62
N THR A 41 10.95 -0.92 -9.45
CA THR A 41 11.54 0.20 -8.70
C THR A 41 12.71 -0.23 -7.82
N LEU A 42 12.90 -1.53 -7.63
CA LEU A 42 13.99 -2.07 -6.81
C LEU A 42 15.28 -2.11 -7.60
N ALA A 43 16.40 -1.86 -6.91
CA ALA A 43 17.72 -2.06 -7.49
C ALA A 43 17.99 -3.56 -7.69
N GLU A 44 18.95 -3.90 -8.55
CA GLU A 44 19.26 -5.31 -8.87
C GLU A 44 19.69 -6.12 -7.64
N ASP A 45 20.32 -5.47 -6.68
CA ASP A 45 20.81 -6.09 -5.46
C ASP A 45 19.81 -5.98 -4.28
N GLU A 46 18.63 -5.40 -4.52
CA GLU A 46 17.61 -5.26 -3.48
C GLU A 46 16.62 -6.40 -3.51
N HIS A 47 16.26 -6.88 -2.34
CA HIS A 47 15.18 -7.84 -2.14
C HIS A 47 14.18 -7.23 -1.15
N ALA A 48 12.92 -7.11 -1.56
CA ALA A 48 11.88 -6.53 -0.73
C ALA A 48 11.19 -7.59 0.11
N VAL A 49 11.02 -7.32 1.40
CA VAL A 49 10.17 -8.12 2.28
C VAL A 49 8.91 -7.29 2.53
N LEU A 50 7.78 -7.73 1.99
CA LEU A 50 6.51 -7.04 2.13
C LEU A 50 5.69 -7.67 3.24
N VAL A 51 5.39 -6.85 4.25
CA VAL A 51 4.50 -7.25 5.34
C VAL A 51 3.09 -6.84 4.97
N LEU A 52 2.15 -7.77 5.01
CA LEU A 52 0.77 -7.52 4.59
C LEU A 52 -0.22 -8.32 5.42
N ASP A 53 -1.47 -7.89 5.42
CA ASP A 53 -2.53 -8.61 6.12
C ASP A 53 -3.00 -9.83 5.31
N ARG A 54 -3.94 -10.58 5.88
CA ARG A 54 -4.47 -11.81 5.26
C ARG A 54 -5.76 -11.54 4.47
N ALA A 55 -5.72 -10.65 3.50
CA ALA A 55 -6.86 -10.53 2.58
C ALA A 55 -6.93 -11.77 1.67
N GLY A 56 -8.14 -12.16 1.30
CA GLY A 56 -8.38 -13.40 0.56
C GLY A 56 -7.62 -13.52 -0.75
N TRP A 57 -7.51 -12.43 -1.51
CA TRP A 57 -6.79 -12.44 -2.79
C TRP A 57 -5.28 -12.68 -2.63
N ARG A 58 -4.73 -12.40 -1.44
CA ARG A 58 -3.30 -12.61 -1.15
C ARG A 58 -2.93 -14.06 -0.93
N THR A 59 -3.92 -14.93 -0.74
CA THR A 59 -3.71 -16.37 -0.62
C THR A 59 -4.00 -17.10 -1.92
N ALA A 60 -4.44 -16.39 -2.96
CA ALA A 60 -4.80 -17.00 -4.23
C ALA A 60 -3.56 -17.62 -4.92
N LYS A 61 -3.75 -18.83 -5.47
CA LYS A 61 -2.68 -19.54 -6.18
C LYS A 61 -2.21 -18.83 -7.45
N ARG A 62 -3.05 -17.95 -8.01
CA ARG A 62 -2.73 -17.20 -9.23
C ARG A 62 -1.92 -15.94 -8.99
N LEU A 63 -1.68 -15.58 -7.73
CA LEU A 63 -0.88 -14.42 -7.41
C LEU A 63 0.56 -14.64 -7.85
N ARG A 64 1.06 -13.75 -8.70
CA ARG A 64 2.44 -13.79 -9.16
C ARG A 64 3.29 -12.89 -8.29
N VAL A 65 4.22 -13.49 -7.59
CA VAL A 65 5.16 -12.77 -6.73
C VAL A 65 6.52 -12.76 -7.43
N PRO A 66 7.06 -11.57 -7.77
CA PRO A 66 8.40 -11.49 -8.36
C PRO A 66 9.47 -12.11 -7.47
N ASP A 67 10.54 -12.60 -8.08
CA ASP A 67 11.66 -13.23 -7.36
C ASP A 67 12.38 -12.25 -6.43
N SER A 68 12.27 -10.95 -6.69
CA SER A 68 12.91 -9.89 -5.91
C SER A 68 12.17 -9.55 -4.62
N MET A 69 11.11 -10.29 -4.28
CA MET A 69 10.37 -10.00 -3.06
C MET A 69 9.86 -11.26 -2.37
N THR A 70 9.64 -11.13 -1.07
CA THR A 70 9.03 -12.14 -0.22
C THR A 70 7.83 -11.52 0.49
N LEU A 71 6.70 -12.20 0.46
CA LEU A 71 5.50 -11.76 1.16
C LEU A 71 5.46 -12.40 2.54
N VAL A 72 5.28 -11.57 3.57
CA VAL A 72 5.11 -12.02 4.96
C VAL A 72 3.72 -11.63 5.41
N ARG A 73 2.88 -12.62 5.70
CA ARG A 73 1.51 -12.38 6.15
C ARG A 73 1.48 -12.20 7.65
N LEU A 74 0.82 -11.14 8.08
CA LEU A 74 0.61 -10.89 9.50
C LEU A 74 -0.34 -11.93 10.10
N PRO A 75 -0.22 -12.22 11.41
CA PRO A 75 -1.17 -13.07 12.08
C PRO A 75 -2.60 -12.55 11.95
N PRO A 76 -3.62 -13.44 12.01
CA PRO A 76 -5.01 -12.98 11.99
C PRO A 76 -5.31 -12.12 13.22
N TYR A 77 -6.26 -11.20 13.08
CA TYR A 77 -6.71 -10.32 14.17
C TYR A 77 -5.60 -9.45 14.77
N SER A 78 -4.65 -9.04 13.95
CA SER A 78 -3.53 -8.20 14.40
C SER A 78 -3.44 -6.91 13.55
N PRO A 79 -4.51 -6.09 13.52
CA PRO A 79 -4.51 -4.88 12.68
C PRO A 79 -3.45 -3.86 13.12
N ASP A 80 -3.10 -3.85 14.39
CA ASP A 80 -2.10 -2.92 14.94
C ASP A 80 -0.70 -3.16 14.36
N LEU A 81 -0.45 -4.33 13.81
CA LEU A 81 0.83 -4.66 13.21
C LEU A 81 0.91 -4.21 11.74
N ASN A 82 -0.22 -3.87 11.13
CA ASN A 82 -0.26 -3.41 9.75
C ASN A 82 -0.19 -1.88 9.70
N LEU A 83 1.01 -1.36 9.61
CA LEU A 83 1.27 0.08 9.74
C LEU A 83 0.68 0.91 8.60
N ILE A 84 0.40 0.31 7.45
CA ILE A 84 -0.22 1.02 6.33
C ILE A 84 -1.64 1.51 6.68
N GLU A 85 -2.30 0.90 7.64
CA GLU A 85 -3.62 1.33 8.10
C GLU A 85 -3.59 2.76 8.65
N ARG A 86 -2.49 3.16 9.26
CA ARG A 86 -2.30 4.53 9.75
C ARG A 86 -2.22 5.53 8.61
N VAL A 87 -1.63 5.12 7.49
CA VAL A 87 -1.57 5.95 6.29
C VAL A 87 -2.97 6.12 5.69
N TRP A 88 -3.75 5.04 5.62
CA TRP A 88 -5.14 5.09 5.14
C TRP A 88 -6.00 6.02 5.98
N LEU A 89 -5.88 5.93 7.29
CA LEU A 89 -6.63 6.78 8.21
C LEU A 89 -6.26 8.25 8.00
N HIS A 90 -4.98 8.56 7.89
CA HIS A 90 -4.49 9.91 7.66
C HIS A 90 -5.05 10.49 6.34
N LEU A 91 -4.98 9.71 5.25
CA LEU A 91 -5.51 10.13 3.95
C LEU A 91 -7.01 10.42 4.04
N ARG A 92 -7.76 9.52 4.67
CA ARG A 92 -9.20 9.65 4.83
C ARG A 92 -9.58 10.92 5.57
N GLU A 93 -8.94 11.17 6.70
CA GLU A 93 -9.26 12.30 7.56
C GLU A 93 -8.79 13.64 7.02
N ARG A 94 -7.60 13.68 6.41
CA ARG A 94 -6.94 14.92 6.02
C ARG A 94 -7.20 15.36 4.59
N HIS A 95 -7.41 14.43 3.68
CA HIS A 95 -7.43 14.75 2.25
C HIS A 95 -8.70 14.34 1.53
N LEU A 96 -9.45 13.38 2.07
CA LEU A 96 -10.60 12.81 1.38
C LEU A 96 -11.93 13.03 2.12
N SER A 97 -11.89 13.54 3.35
CA SER A 97 -13.09 13.80 4.15
C SER A 97 -14.00 14.81 3.46
N HIS A 98 -15.31 14.57 3.56
CA HIS A 98 -16.34 15.50 3.09
C HIS A 98 -16.28 15.85 1.61
N ARG A 99 -15.62 15.05 0.79
CA ARG A 99 -15.57 15.27 -0.64
C ARG A 99 -16.61 14.43 -1.35
N LEU A 100 -17.34 15.08 -2.25
CA LEU A 100 -18.26 14.40 -3.16
C LEU A 100 -17.51 14.18 -4.47
N LEU A 101 -17.33 12.92 -4.84
CA LEU A 101 -16.57 12.54 -6.03
C LEU A 101 -17.48 11.77 -6.97
N ASP A 102 -17.52 12.17 -8.22
CA ASP A 102 -18.37 11.58 -9.24
C ASP A 102 -17.53 10.80 -10.25
N GLY A 103 -17.73 9.48 -10.26
CA GLY A 103 -17.08 8.58 -11.20
C GLY A 103 -15.67 8.15 -10.80
N TYR A 104 -15.21 7.13 -11.50
CA TYR A 104 -13.90 6.54 -11.23
C TYR A 104 -12.75 7.55 -11.41
N GLU A 105 -12.79 8.33 -12.50
CA GLU A 105 -11.70 9.27 -12.79
C GLU A 105 -11.53 10.32 -11.69
N ALA A 106 -12.65 10.84 -11.18
CA ALA A 106 -12.60 11.83 -10.09
C ALA A 106 -12.04 11.19 -8.80
N ILE A 107 -12.43 9.97 -8.50
CA ILE A 107 -11.94 9.24 -7.33
C ILE A 107 -10.45 8.93 -7.47
N ALA A 108 -10.04 8.43 -8.62
CA ALA A 108 -8.65 8.11 -8.90
C ALA A 108 -7.76 9.34 -8.80
N ASP A 109 -8.20 10.46 -9.38
CA ASP A 109 -7.46 11.72 -9.31
C ASP A 109 -7.32 12.22 -7.88
N ALA A 110 -8.40 12.14 -7.09
CA ALA A 110 -8.37 12.55 -5.70
C ALA A 110 -7.40 11.69 -4.87
N LEU A 111 -7.41 10.39 -5.09
CA LEU A 111 -6.48 9.47 -4.42
C LEU A 111 -5.03 9.76 -4.80
N CYS A 112 -4.76 9.96 -6.08
CA CYS A 112 -3.41 10.26 -6.55
C CYS A 112 -2.90 11.59 -5.99
N GLN A 113 -3.73 12.62 -5.98
CA GLN A 113 -3.37 13.92 -5.42
C GLN A 113 -3.13 13.84 -3.91
N ALA A 114 -3.99 13.13 -3.20
CA ALA A 114 -3.84 12.95 -1.76
C ALA A 114 -2.55 12.21 -1.44
N TRP A 115 -2.25 11.15 -2.19
CA TRP A 115 -1.02 10.40 -2.00
C TRP A 115 0.22 11.26 -2.25
N ARG A 116 0.21 12.07 -3.31
CA ARG A 116 1.34 12.94 -3.64
C ARG A 116 1.63 14.02 -2.60
N ARG A 117 0.65 14.35 -1.77
CA ARG A 117 0.84 15.29 -0.67
C ARG A 117 1.57 14.69 0.52
N LEU A 118 1.69 13.35 0.57
CA LEU A 118 2.42 12.67 1.63
C LEU A 118 3.92 12.82 1.38
N THR A 119 4.62 13.40 2.36
CA THR A 119 6.07 13.50 2.31
C THR A 119 6.71 12.23 2.85
N ALA A 120 7.98 12.01 2.53
CA ALA A 120 8.74 10.89 3.10
C ALA A 120 8.76 10.96 4.63
N GLU A 121 8.92 12.15 5.20
CA GLU A 121 8.92 12.37 6.65
C GLU A 121 7.57 12.00 7.26
N ARG A 122 6.47 12.38 6.60
CA ARG A 122 5.14 12.02 7.08
C ARG A 122 4.90 10.51 7.01
N LEU A 123 5.29 9.88 5.93
CA LEU A 123 5.17 8.43 5.79
C LEU A 123 6.01 7.69 6.83
N GLN A 124 7.23 8.14 7.08
CA GLN A 124 8.07 7.62 8.15
C GLN A 124 7.35 7.73 9.51
N SER A 125 6.83 8.92 9.82
CA SER A 125 6.14 9.17 11.08
C SER A 125 4.91 8.26 11.26
N LEU A 126 4.11 8.12 10.20
CA LEU A 126 2.88 7.30 10.25
C LEU A 126 3.18 5.81 10.38
N THR A 127 4.31 5.34 9.87
CA THR A 127 4.68 3.93 9.85
C THR A 127 5.76 3.57 10.87
N SER A 128 6.13 4.49 11.74
CA SER A 128 7.07 4.23 12.83
C SER A 128 6.39 3.42 13.93
N TYR A 129 7.03 2.33 14.35
CA TYR A 129 6.55 1.48 15.43
C TYR A 129 7.72 0.72 16.02
N ASN A 130 7.58 0.25 17.26
CA ASN A 130 8.67 -0.37 17.99
C ASN A 130 9.33 -1.52 17.23
N TYR A 131 8.54 -2.40 16.63
CA TYR A 131 9.14 -3.53 15.93
C TYR A 131 9.86 -3.12 14.64
N THR A 132 9.42 -2.05 13.97
CA THR A 132 10.11 -1.58 12.75
C THR A 132 11.44 -0.95 13.08
N GLU A 133 11.55 -0.30 14.23
CA GLU A 133 12.81 0.27 14.73
C GLU A 133 13.81 -0.83 15.04
N GLN A 134 13.34 -1.91 15.68
CA GLN A 134 14.20 -3.03 16.04
C GLN A 134 14.75 -3.79 14.84
N VAL A 135 13.97 -3.93 13.78
CA VAL A 135 14.37 -4.68 12.59
C VAL A 135 14.82 -3.79 11.42
N ARG A 136 14.77 -2.47 11.59
CA ARG A 136 15.19 -1.47 10.61
C ARG A 136 14.53 -1.61 9.23
N ILE A 137 13.27 -1.93 9.23
CA ILE A 137 12.51 -2.00 7.97
C ILE A 137 11.95 -0.65 7.54
#